data_2396b42dede5555fcd949e504ce2c84a
#
_entry.id   2396b42dede5555fcd949e504ce2c84a
#
_cell.length_a   1.000
_cell.length_b   1.000
_cell.length_c   1.000
_cell.angle_alpha   90.00
_cell.angle_beta   90.00
_cell.angle_gamma   90.00
#
_symmetry.space_group_name_H-M   'P 1'
#
loop_
_entity.id
_entity.type
_entity.pdbx_description
1 polymer ?
#
loop_
_entity_poly.entity_id
_entity_poly.type
_entity_poly.pdbx_seq_one_letter_code
_entity_poly.pdbx_strand_id
1 'polypeptide(L)'
;ISSINSLAIVSKILKKEISEVGTTTYRPPYAPLSFAAIAGRSTYEFYDPERKTSIHSWHLKNNAVFEDVGQWKRPWYFKASENETMHQAVQRESKMLRENAGILDGSTLGKIEIKGRDALEFMNLMYTNAFSKMKPMTSRYAMMLGEDGMIKDDGIICKISDQHFIATTTSSGAPKVLADMEEYLQTEWPHLQVYINSITE
;
A
#
# COMPACT_ATOMS: atom_id res chain seq x y z
N ILE A 1 -16.94 -8.07 5.70
CA ILE A 1 -18.19 -8.11 6.51
C ILE A 1 -18.42 -9.52 7.07
N SER A 2 -18.33 -10.59 6.29
CA SER A 2 -18.61 -11.95 6.77
C SER A 2 -17.61 -12.45 7.82
N SER A 3 -16.32 -12.16 7.67
CA SER A 3 -15.27 -12.58 8.61
C SER A 3 -15.40 -11.91 9.98
N ILE A 4 -15.67 -10.61 10.02
CA ILE A 4 -15.89 -9.88 11.27
C ILE A 4 -17.10 -10.42 12.01
N ASN A 5 -18.21 -10.63 11.29
CA ASN A 5 -19.41 -11.21 11.89
C ASN A 5 -19.18 -12.66 12.36
N SER A 6 -18.40 -13.45 11.63
CA SER A 6 -18.06 -14.81 12.03
C SER A 6 -17.21 -14.82 13.30
N LEU A 7 -16.21 -13.96 13.40
CA LEU A 7 -15.38 -13.81 14.61
C LEU A 7 -16.23 -13.38 15.82
N ALA A 8 -17.11 -12.40 15.64
CA ALA A 8 -17.99 -11.93 16.70
C ALA A 8 -18.95 -13.04 17.18
N ILE A 9 -19.50 -13.84 16.25
CA ILE A 9 -20.37 -14.98 16.58
C ILE A 9 -19.59 -16.06 17.35
N VAL A 10 -18.41 -16.44 16.85
CA VAL A 10 -17.56 -17.46 17.48
C VAL A 10 -17.09 -17.01 18.87
N SER A 11 -16.63 -15.78 19.02
CA SER A 11 -16.28 -15.16 20.30
C SER A 11 -17.45 -15.27 21.31
N LYS A 12 -18.65 -14.92 20.87
CA LYS A 12 -19.86 -14.99 21.70
C LYS A 12 -20.24 -16.42 22.09
N ILE A 13 -20.12 -17.38 21.16
CA ILE A 13 -20.41 -18.80 21.42
C ILE A 13 -19.38 -19.38 22.42
N LEU A 14 -18.10 -19.09 22.21
CA LEU A 14 -17.01 -19.59 23.05
C LEU A 14 -16.86 -18.81 24.36
N LYS A 15 -17.54 -17.68 24.51
CA LYS A 15 -17.38 -16.74 25.64
C LYS A 15 -15.92 -16.31 25.85
N LYS A 16 -15.24 -16.03 24.75
CA LYS A 16 -13.86 -15.57 24.70
C LYS A 16 -13.77 -14.20 24.03
N GLU A 17 -12.76 -13.44 24.37
CA GLU A 17 -12.45 -12.20 23.68
C GLU A 17 -12.06 -12.48 22.22
N ILE A 18 -12.33 -11.54 21.31
CA ILE A 18 -12.05 -11.70 19.87
C ILE A 18 -10.56 -11.97 19.65
N SER A 19 -9.68 -11.31 20.41
CA SER A 19 -8.23 -11.53 20.39
C SER A 19 -7.80 -12.97 20.70
N GLU A 20 -8.57 -13.69 21.54
CA GLU A 20 -8.30 -15.09 21.88
C GLU A 20 -8.85 -16.08 20.86
N VAL A 21 -9.86 -15.68 20.08
CA VAL A 21 -10.44 -16.51 19.02
C VAL A 21 -9.53 -16.56 17.80
N GLY A 22 -8.67 -15.57 17.63
CA GLY A 22 -7.78 -15.40 16.52
C GLY A 22 -8.33 -14.47 15.44
N THR A 23 -7.48 -14.12 14.50
CA THR A 23 -7.81 -13.26 13.38
C THR A 23 -7.78 -14.02 12.06
N THR A 24 -8.55 -13.55 11.09
CA THR A 24 -8.46 -14.06 9.72
C THR A 24 -7.35 -13.33 8.97
N THR A 25 -6.59 -14.07 8.18
CA THR A 25 -5.64 -13.48 7.23
C THR A 25 -6.31 -13.13 5.92
N TYR A 26 -5.90 -12.03 5.33
CA TYR A 26 -6.29 -11.69 3.98
C TYR A 26 -5.70 -12.72 3.01
N ARG A 27 -6.52 -13.25 2.13
CA ARG A 27 -6.14 -14.28 1.16
C ARG A 27 -6.66 -13.90 -0.23
N PRO A 28 -6.01 -14.38 -1.31
CA PRO A 28 -6.53 -14.17 -2.66
C PRO A 28 -8.01 -14.55 -2.78
N PRO A 29 -8.74 -13.83 -3.63
CA PRO A 29 -8.28 -12.80 -4.56
C PRO A 29 -8.04 -11.45 -3.87
N TYR A 30 -6.94 -10.79 -4.22
CA TYR A 30 -6.59 -9.46 -3.68
C TYR A 30 -7.30 -8.31 -4.40
N ALA A 31 -7.99 -8.59 -5.49
CA ALA A 31 -8.83 -7.65 -6.22
C ALA A 31 -10.27 -8.21 -6.33
N PRO A 32 -11.30 -7.36 -6.44
CA PRO A 32 -12.66 -7.81 -6.70
C PRO A 32 -12.73 -8.63 -7.99
N LEU A 33 -13.31 -9.81 -7.92
CA LEU A 33 -13.51 -10.70 -9.07
C LEU A 33 -14.97 -10.72 -9.51
N SER A 34 -15.21 -10.69 -10.82
CA SER A 34 -16.51 -10.98 -11.36
C SER A 34 -16.83 -12.48 -11.30
N PHE A 35 -18.10 -12.84 -11.30
CA PHE A 35 -18.50 -14.25 -11.40
C PHE A 35 -18.01 -14.91 -12.70
N ALA A 36 -17.92 -14.14 -13.79
CA ALA A 36 -17.37 -14.62 -15.06
C ALA A 36 -15.90 -15.01 -14.94
N ALA A 37 -15.09 -14.25 -14.20
CA ALA A 37 -13.68 -14.57 -13.93
C ALA A 37 -13.54 -15.85 -13.11
N ILE A 38 -14.39 -16.05 -12.10
CA ILE A 38 -14.38 -17.26 -11.25
C ILE A 38 -14.85 -18.49 -12.03
N ALA A 39 -15.83 -18.35 -12.90
CA ALA A 39 -16.37 -19.44 -13.71
C ALA A 39 -15.48 -19.85 -14.89
N GLY A 40 -14.50 -19.02 -15.26
CA GLY A 40 -13.58 -19.30 -16.36
C GLY A 40 -12.56 -20.39 -16.03
N ARG A 41 -12.00 -21.02 -17.07
CA ARG A 41 -10.98 -22.06 -16.93
C ARG A 41 -9.59 -21.51 -16.56
N SER A 42 -9.33 -20.24 -16.88
CA SER A 42 -8.07 -19.53 -16.59
C SER A 42 -8.23 -18.60 -15.39
N THR A 43 -8.57 -19.15 -14.23
CA THR A 43 -8.86 -18.36 -13.04
C THR A 43 -7.62 -17.80 -12.34
N TYR A 44 -6.45 -18.39 -12.57
CA TYR A 44 -5.22 -18.00 -11.87
C TYR A 44 -4.81 -16.55 -12.12
N GLU A 45 -4.86 -16.09 -13.36
CA GLU A 45 -4.53 -14.70 -13.73
C GLU A 45 -5.51 -13.67 -13.15
N PHE A 46 -6.78 -14.06 -13.01
CA PHE A 46 -7.81 -13.22 -12.39
C PHE A 46 -7.80 -13.29 -10.87
N TYR A 47 -7.24 -14.37 -10.33
CA TYR A 47 -7.18 -14.59 -8.88
C TYR A 47 -6.06 -13.77 -8.23
N ASP A 48 -4.96 -13.60 -8.94
CA ASP A 48 -3.82 -12.78 -8.55
C ASP A 48 -3.32 -11.96 -9.76
N PRO A 49 -4.07 -10.93 -10.16
CA PRO A 49 -3.76 -10.17 -11.36
C PRO A 49 -2.46 -9.40 -11.22
N GLU A 50 -1.66 -9.41 -12.28
CA GLU A 50 -0.47 -8.57 -12.36
C GLU A 50 -0.86 -7.10 -12.55
N ARG A 51 -0.28 -6.22 -11.76
CA ARG A 51 -0.37 -4.78 -11.91
C ARG A 51 0.87 -4.24 -12.63
N LYS A 52 0.65 -3.33 -13.57
CA LYS A 52 1.70 -2.72 -14.38
C LYS A 52 1.55 -1.20 -14.31
N THR A 53 2.67 -0.50 -14.26
CA THR A 53 2.65 0.97 -14.28
C THR A 53 2.23 1.49 -15.66
N SER A 54 1.75 2.73 -15.74
CA SER A 54 1.33 3.36 -16.99
C SER A 54 2.45 3.42 -18.05
N ILE A 55 3.71 3.42 -17.61
CA ILE A 55 4.89 3.44 -18.48
C ILE A 55 5.57 2.07 -18.64
N HIS A 56 4.90 0.99 -18.26
CA HIS A 56 5.45 -0.38 -18.34
C HIS A 56 5.98 -0.74 -19.72
N SER A 57 5.29 -0.33 -20.79
CA SER A 57 5.74 -0.57 -22.17
C SER A 57 7.06 0.14 -22.50
N TRP A 58 7.31 1.30 -21.89
CA TRP A 58 8.57 2.02 -22.03
C TRP A 58 9.70 1.26 -21.30
N HIS A 59 9.44 0.75 -20.10
CA HIS A 59 10.39 -0.07 -19.37
C HIS A 59 10.82 -1.30 -20.19
N LEU A 60 9.86 -2.03 -20.77
CA LEU A 60 10.15 -3.18 -21.64
C LEU A 60 11.03 -2.81 -22.83
N LYS A 61 10.73 -1.70 -23.53
CA LYS A 61 11.53 -1.22 -24.67
C LYS A 61 12.95 -0.83 -24.28
N ASN A 62 13.20 -0.50 -23.02
CA ASN A 62 14.51 -0.13 -22.49
C ASN A 62 15.18 -1.28 -21.71
N ASN A 63 14.79 -2.53 -21.98
CA ASN A 63 15.38 -3.74 -21.40
C ASN A 63 15.30 -3.79 -19.85
N ALA A 64 14.23 -3.28 -19.27
CA ALA A 64 14.00 -3.42 -17.85
C ALA A 64 13.86 -4.89 -17.45
N VAL A 65 14.50 -5.27 -16.36
CA VAL A 65 14.22 -6.49 -15.62
C VAL A 65 13.27 -6.14 -14.50
N PHE A 66 12.23 -6.93 -14.32
CA PHE A 66 11.21 -6.66 -13.34
C PHE A 66 11.35 -7.56 -12.12
N GLU A 67 10.92 -7.04 -10.99
CA GLU A 67 10.69 -7.80 -9.76
C GLU A 67 9.19 -7.75 -9.39
N ASP A 68 8.74 -8.78 -8.70
CA ASP A 68 7.39 -8.84 -8.16
C ASP A 68 7.36 -8.20 -6.76
N VAL A 69 6.59 -7.13 -6.62
CA VAL A 69 6.38 -6.45 -5.33
C VAL A 69 4.87 -6.37 -5.05
N GLY A 70 4.38 -7.31 -4.25
CA GLY A 70 2.95 -7.58 -4.18
C GLY A 70 2.45 -8.00 -5.57
N GLN A 71 1.42 -7.32 -6.08
CA GLN A 71 0.89 -7.58 -7.43
C GLN A 71 1.60 -6.80 -8.53
N TRP A 72 2.55 -5.93 -8.18
CA TRP A 72 3.20 -5.06 -9.14
C TRP A 72 4.40 -5.70 -9.82
N LYS A 73 4.49 -5.57 -11.16
CA LYS A 73 5.73 -5.72 -11.92
C LYS A 73 6.50 -4.41 -11.85
N ARG A 74 7.40 -4.30 -10.88
CA ARG A 74 8.23 -3.11 -10.68
C ARG A 74 9.54 -3.23 -11.46
N PRO A 75 9.97 -2.20 -12.24
CA PRO A 75 11.28 -2.22 -12.86
C PRO A 75 12.36 -2.23 -11.76
N TRP A 76 13.27 -3.20 -11.84
CA TRP A 76 14.33 -3.40 -10.87
C TRP A 76 15.63 -2.77 -11.32
N TYR A 77 16.06 -3.11 -12.54
CA TYR A 77 17.21 -2.51 -13.21
C TYR A 77 17.06 -2.64 -14.74
N PHE A 78 17.89 -1.90 -15.48
CA PHE A 78 17.85 -1.89 -16.94
C PHE A 78 19.13 -2.47 -17.50
N LYS A 79 19.03 -3.47 -18.37
CA LYS A 79 20.20 -4.08 -19.02
C LYS A 79 20.72 -3.23 -20.17
N ALA A 80 22.03 -2.98 -20.19
CA ALA A 80 22.71 -2.39 -21.35
C ALA A 80 23.03 -3.44 -22.43
N SER A 81 23.16 -4.73 -22.04
CA SER A 81 23.36 -5.85 -22.95
C SER A 81 22.75 -7.13 -22.39
N GLU A 82 22.50 -8.14 -23.21
CA GLU A 82 21.91 -9.40 -22.78
C GLU A 82 22.71 -10.12 -21.69
N ASN A 83 24.03 -10.02 -21.74
CA ASN A 83 24.93 -10.68 -20.79
C ASN A 83 25.23 -9.85 -19.55
N GLU A 84 24.69 -8.63 -19.41
CA GLU A 84 24.91 -7.82 -18.22
C GLU A 84 24.21 -8.40 -17.01
N THR A 85 24.99 -8.66 -15.95
CA THR A 85 24.45 -9.13 -14.67
C THR A 85 23.80 -7.98 -13.90
N MET A 86 22.92 -8.30 -12.95
CA MET A 86 22.29 -7.33 -12.07
C MET A 86 23.32 -6.42 -11.37
N HIS A 87 24.38 -7.01 -10.82
CA HIS A 87 25.41 -6.22 -10.12
C HIS A 87 26.13 -5.24 -11.04
N GLN A 88 26.43 -5.63 -12.28
CA GLN A 88 27.03 -4.74 -13.27
C GLN A 88 26.09 -3.60 -13.66
N ALA A 89 24.80 -3.92 -13.89
CA ALA A 89 23.78 -2.91 -14.21
C ALA A 89 23.62 -1.90 -13.05
N VAL A 90 23.48 -2.39 -11.80
CA VAL A 90 23.34 -1.54 -10.61
C VAL A 90 24.57 -0.64 -10.41
N GLN A 91 25.79 -1.16 -10.60
CA GLN A 91 27.00 -0.34 -10.51
C GLN A 91 27.03 0.75 -11.59
N ARG A 92 26.68 0.41 -12.82
CA ARG A 92 26.62 1.35 -13.94
C ARG A 92 25.56 2.42 -13.70
N GLU A 93 24.33 2.04 -13.33
CA GLU A 93 23.24 2.98 -13.07
C GLU A 93 23.56 3.90 -11.88
N SER A 94 24.11 3.35 -10.81
CA SER A 94 24.52 4.14 -9.64
C SER A 94 25.61 5.16 -9.98
N LYS A 95 26.58 4.79 -10.82
CA LYS A 95 27.63 5.70 -11.31
C LYS A 95 27.01 6.80 -12.18
N MET A 96 26.18 6.41 -13.14
CA MET A 96 25.50 7.36 -14.05
C MET A 96 24.64 8.36 -13.27
N LEU A 97 23.94 7.92 -12.23
CA LEU A 97 23.13 8.81 -11.39
C LEU A 97 23.98 9.84 -10.65
N ARG A 98 25.20 9.50 -10.22
CA ARG A 98 26.12 10.42 -9.54
C ARG A 98 26.77 11.43 -10.48
N GLU A 99 26.97 11.05 -11.72
CA GLU A 99 27.62 11.89 -12.75
C GLU A 99 26.62 12.72 -13.55
N ASN A 100 25.36 12.28 -13.59
CA ASN A 100 24.29 12.85 -14.40
C ASN A 100 22.98 12.89 -13.61
N ALA A 101 21.86 12.77 -14.32
CA ALA A 101 20.51 12.66 -13.73
C ALA A 101 19.93 11.26 -13.95
N GLY A 102 19.03 10.85 -13.07
CA GLY A 102 18.27 9.61 -13.19
C GLY A 102 16.78 9.83 -13.02
N ILE A 103 15.99 8.85 -13.49
CA ILE A 103 14.55 8.79 -13.33
C ILE A 103 14.20 7.50 -12.59
N LEU A 104 13.34 7.60 -11.60
CA LEU A 104 12.76 6.47 -10.87
C LEU A 104 11.26 6.42 -11.10
N ASP A 105 10.74 5.27 -11.51
CA ASP A 105 9.29 5.03 -11.55
C ASP A 105 8.79 4.66 -10.15
N GLY A 106 8.22 5.63 -9.46
CA GLY A 106 7.61 5.46 -8.15
C GLY A 106 6.11 5.12 -8.18
N SER A 107 5.56 4.80 -9.37
CA SER A 107 4.10 4.59 -9.52
C SER A 107 3.57 3.39 -8.75
N THR A 108 4.41 2.42 -8.42
CA THR A 108 4.01 1.23 -7.66
C THR A 108 3.78 1.47 -6.17
N LEU A 109 4.32 2.58 -5.63
CA LEU A 109 4.06 2.95 -4.23
C LEU A 109 2.57 3.17 -4.02
N GLY A 110 2.02 2.71 -2.90
CA GLY A 110 0.64 2.98 -2.54
C GLY A 110 0.39 4.47 -2.34
N LYS A 111 -0.78 4.94 -2.71
CA LYS A 111 -1.27 6.29 -2.45
C LYS A 111 -2.68 6.19 -1.89
N ILE A 112 -2.85 6.68 -0.69
CA ILE A 112 -4.13 6.70 0.01
C ILE A 112 -4.48 8.16 0.26
N GLU A 113 -5.65 8.56 -0.18
CA GLU A 113 -6.21 9.87 0.06
C GLU A 113 -7.08 9.82 1.31
N ILE A 114 -6.86 10.73 2.25
CA ILE A 114 -7.60 10.85 3.50
C ILE A 114 -8.22 12.25 3.54
N LYS A 115 -9.55 12.31 3.56
CA LYS A 115 -10.33 13.55 3.58
C LYS A 115 -11.38 13.52 4.66
N GLY A 116 -11.65 14.66 5.26
CA GLY A 116 -12.74 14.83 6.21
C GLY A 116 -12.46 15.88 7.26
N ARG A 117 -13.50 16.26 7.99
CA ARG A 117 -13.38 17.26 9.06
C ARG A 117 -12.35 16.85 10.10
N ASP A 118 -12.28 15.56 10.40
CA ASP A 118 -11.46 15.01 11.47
C ASP A 118 -10.19 14.28 10.91
N ALA A 119 -9.81 14.57 9.65
CA ALA A 119 -8.66 13.92 9.00
C ALA A 119 -7.34 14.17 9.75
N LEU A 120 -7.12 15.37 10.29
CA LEU A 120 -5.92 15.68 11.07
C LEU A 120 -5.85 14.83 12.36
N GLU A 121 -6.95 14.68 13.07
CA GLU A 121 -7.02 13.84 14.26
C GLU A 121 -6.75 12.39 13.91
N PHE A 122 -7.43 11.85 12.90
CA PHE A 122 -7.22 10.51 12.41
C PHE A 122 -5.75 10.23 12.04
N MET A 123 -5.10 11.13 11.32
CA MET A 123 -3.70 10.98 10.95
C MET A 123 -2.75 10.97 12.17
N ASN A 124 -3.03 11.77 13.20
CA ASN A 124 -2.25 11.74 14.44
C ASN A 124 -2.46 10.46 15.26
N LEU A 125 -3.60 9.78 15.10
CA LEU A 125 -3.88 8.49 15.74
C LEU A 125 -3.21 7.33 15.00
N MET A 126 -3.17 7.38 13.67
CA MET A 126 -2.64 6.28 12.83
C MET A 126 -1.11 6.24 12.75
N TYR A 127 -0.44 7.38 12.88
CA TYR A 127 1.01 7.48 12.68
C TYR A 127 1.72 8.06 13.91
N THR A 128 3.01 7.80 13.99
CA THR A 128 3.86 8.27 15.10
C THR A 128 4.15 9.78 15.07
N ASN A 129 3.81 10.46 13.98
CA ASN A 129 4.15 11.86 13.75
C ASN A 129 3.08 12.82 14.30
N ALA A 130 3.50 14.02 14.72
CA ALA A 130 2.59 15.10 15.10
C ALA A 130 2.25 15.99 13.88
N PHE A 131 1.24 15.61 13.13
CA PHE A 131 0.82 16.34 11.92
C PHE A 131 0.13 17.67 12.22
N SER A 132 -0.35 17.89 13.44
CA SER A 132 -0.88 19.20 13.91
C SER A 132 0.16 20.32 13.80
N LYS A 133 1.45 20.01 13.92
CA LYS A 133 2.54 20.97 13.77
C LYS A 133 3.05 21.11 12.33
N MET A 134 2.52 20.33 11.40
CA MET A 134 2.94 20.32 10.00
C MET A 134 2.18 21.41 9.24
N LYS A 135 2.91 22.22 8.48
CA LYS A 135 2.30 23.27 7.64
C LYS A 135 1.57 22.65 6.44
N PRO A 136 0.46 23.23 5.99
CA PRO A 136 -0.15 22.86 4.71
C PRO A 136 0.85 22.96 3.54
N MET A 137 0.62 22.17 2.50
CA MET A 137 1.46 22.06 1.30
C MET A 137 2.91 21.64 1.60
N THR A 138 3.10 20.84 2.66
CA THR A 138 4.40 20.22 2.97
C THR A 138 4.26 18.70 3.06
N SER A 139 5.38 18.01 3.02
CA SER A 139 5.44 16.55 3.18
C SER A 139 6.41 16.16 4.28
N ARG A 140 6.18 14.99 4.87
CA ARG A 140 7.03 14.44 5.92
C ARG A 140 7.05 12.92 5.85
N TYR A 141 8.21 12.33 6.06
CA TYR A 141 8.33 10.89 6.28
C TYR A 141 7.63 10.51 7.58
N ALA A 142 6.91 9.41 7.56
CA ALA A 142 6.14 8.91 8.68
C ALA A 142 6.18 7.38 8.76
N MET A 143 6.00 6.86 9.97
CA MET A 143 5.96 5.43 10.25
C MET A 143 4.62 5.08 10.90
N MET A 144 4.03 3.99 10.42
CA MET A 144 2.87 3.35 11.04
C MET A 144 3.36 2.16 11.87
N LEU A 145 2.95 2.11 13.12
CA LEU A 145 3.30 1.02 14.02
C LEU A 145 2.12 0.08 14.26
N GLY A 146 2.44 -1.17 14.57
CA GLY A 146 1.50 -2.11 15.14
C GLY A 146 1.32 -1.88 16.64
N GLU A 147 0.34 -2.54 17.24
CA GLU A 147 0.09 -2.51 18.70
C GLU A 147 1.27 -3.06 19.52
N ASP A 148 2.08 -3.90 18.89
CA ASP A 148 3.33 -4.43 19.43
C ASP A 148 4.52 -3.45 19.32
N GLY A 149 4.31 -2.27 18.75
CA GLY A 149 5.31 -1.25 18.51
C GLY A 149 6.24 -1.52 17.32
N MET A 150 6.02 -2.60 16.57
CA MET A 150 6.80 -2.90 15.36
C MET A 150 6.30 -2.08 14.16
N ILE A 151 7.21 -1.76 13.26
CA ILE A 151 6.88 -1.01 12.04
C ILE A 151 5.99 -1.88 11.14
N LYS A 152 4.80 -1.40 10.87
CA LYS A 152 3.85 -2.00 9.91
C LYS A 152 4.12 -1.55 8.48
N ASP A 153 4.30 -0.26 8.31
CA ASP A 153 4.60 0.39 7.02
C ASP A 153 5.21 1.77 7.26
N ASP A 154 5.79 2.32 6.22
CA ASP A 154 6.37 3.66 6.21
C ASP A 154 6.10 4.36 4.87
N GLY A 155 6.20 5.68 4.89
CA GLY A 155 5.97 6.45 3.67
C GLY A 155 6.04 7.95 3.87
N ILE A 156 5.66 8.66 2.84
CA ILE A 156 5.59 10.12 2.85
C ILE A 156 4.15 10.55 3.02
N ILE A 157 3.90 11.37 4.03
CA ILE A 157 2.61 12.00 4.25
C ILE A 157 2.66 13.42 3.73
N CYS A 158 1.81 13.73 2.77
CA CYS A 158 1.61 15.07 2.23
C CYS A 158 0.38 15.69 2.89
N LYS A 159 0.55 16.79 3.58
CA LYS A 159 -0.54 17.57 4.16
C LYS A 159 -0.98 18.66 3.18
N ILE A 160 -2.13 18.50 2.56
CA ILE A 160 -2.72 19.52 1.69
C ILE A 160 -3.42 20.60 2.54
N SER A 161 -4.18 20.14 3.54
CA SER A 161 -4.83 20.97 4.56
C SER A 161 -5.05 20.12 5.82
N ASP A 162 -5.63 20.69 6.88
CA ASP A 162 -6.04 19.94 8.08
C ASP A 162 -7.14 18.91 7.79
N GLN A 163 -7.85 19.07 6.68
CA GLN A 163 -8.93 18.18 6.25
C GLN A 163 -8.58 17.31 5.06
N HIS A 164 -7.31 17.36 4.58
CA HIS A 164 -6.90 16.61 3.40
C HIS A 164 -5.43 16.22 3.46
N PHE A 165 -5.19 14.92 3.44
CA PHE A 165 -3.87 14.30 3.40
C PHE A 165 -3.76 13.30 2.25
N ILE A 166 -2.54 13.09 1.78
CA ILE A 166 -2.17 11.99 0.89
C ILE A 166 -1.04 11.24 1.58
N ALA A 167 -1.26 9.96 1.85
CA ALA A 167 -0.28 9.06 2.42
C ALA A 167 0.28 8.16 1.33
N THR A 168 1.61 8.08 1.20
CA THR A 168 2.23 7.01 0.43
C THR A 168 2.54 5.83 1.35
N THR A 169 2.59 4.63 0.78
CA THR A 169 2.92 3.38 1.47
C THR A 169 3.95 2.60 0.66
N THR A 170 4.49 1.53 1.23
CA THR A 170 5.22 0.54 0.43
C THR A 170 4.30 -0.07 -0.63
N SER A 171 4.89 -0.54 -1.74
CA SER A 171 4.09 -1.06 -2.89
C SER A 171 3.24 -2.27 -2.50
N SER A 172 3.77 -3.19 -1.71
CA SER A 172 3.06 -4.38 -1.22
C SER A 172 2.19 -4.10 0.00
N GLY A 173 2.50 -3.07 0.78
CA GLY A 173 1.78 -2.71 2.00
C GLY A 173 0.46 -1.99 1.78
N ALA A 174 0.26 -1.36 0.62
CA ALA A 174 -0.89 -0.49 0.35
C ALA A 174 -2.26 -1.09 0.70
N PRO A 175 -2.59 -2.33 0.28
CA PRO A 175 -3.88 -2.93 0.61
C PRO A 175 -4.07 -3.15 2.12
N LYS A 176 -2.99 -3.52 2.82
CA LYS A 176 -3.03 -3.77 4.26
C LYS A 176 -3.18 -2.47 5.05
N VAL A 177 -2.42 -1.45 4.68
CA VAL A 177 -2.52 -0.12 5.31
C VAL A 177 -3.92 0.46 5.15
N LEU A 178 -4.48 0.35 3.93
CA LEU A 178 -5.86 0.79 3.67
C LEU A 178 -6.85 0.03 4.54
N ALA A 179 -6.75 -1.30 4.60
CA ALA A 179 -7.63 -2.13 5.42
C ALA A 179 -7.52 -1.81 6.91
N ASP A 180 -6.30 -1.62 7.42
CA ASP A 180 -6.07 -1.22 8.82
C ASP A 180 -6.69 0.15 9.11
N MET A 181 -6.51 1.13 8.22
CA MET A 181 -7.12 2.46 8.36
C MET A 181 -8.65 2.40 8.40
N GLU A 182 -9.26 1.61 7.50
CA GLU A 182 -10.70 1.42 7.44
C GLU A 182 -11.22 0.68 8.68
N GLU A 183 -10.49 -0.32 9.17
CA GLU A 183 -10.84 -1.08 10.35
C GLU A 183 -10.86 -0.17 11.59
N TYR A 184 -9.77 0.54 11.87
CA TYR A 184 -9.69 1.45 13.02
C TYR A 184 -10.74 2.56 12.95
N LEU A 185 -11.00 3.11 11.76
CA LEU A 185 -12.04 4.13 11.60
C LEU A 185 -13.44 3.59 11.92
N GLN A 186 -13.71 2.32 11.60
CA GLN A 186 -15.02 1.71 11.81
C GLN A 186 -15.20 1.13 13.21
N THR A 187 -14.13 0.70 13.87
CA THR A 187 -14.21 0.00 15.16
C THR A 187 -13.83 0.88 16.33
N GLU A 188 -12.68 1.54 16.26
CA GLU A 188 -12.15 2.33 17.38
C GLU A 188 -12.63 3.79 17.34
N TRP A 189 -12.71 4.38 16.13
CA TRP A 189 -13.03 5.80 15.97
C TRP A 189 -14.23 6.07 15.03
N PRO A 190 -15.38 5.37 15.22
CA PRO A 190 -16.54 5.52 14.32
C PRO A 190 -17.19 6.92 14.38
N HIS A 191 -16.82 7.74 15.34
CA HIS A 191 -17.30 9.12 15.48
C HIS A 191 -16.54 10.12 14.60
N LEU A 192 -15.34 9.74 14.08
CA LEU A 192 -14.57 10.61 13.21
C LEU A 192 -15.17 10.69 11.80
N GLN A 193 -15.31 11.90 11.28
CA GLN A 193 -15.80 12.16 9.93
C GLN A 193 -14.62 12.18 8.96
N VAL A 194 -14.22 11.00 8.51
CA VAL A 194 -13.09 10.78 7.61
C VAL A 194 -13.49 9.84 6.48
N TYR A 195 -13.06 10.17 5.28
CA TYR A 195 -13.17 9.34 4.08
C TYR A 195 -11.77 8.93 3.64
N ILE A 196 -11.60 7.64 3.39
CA ILE A 196 -10.33 7.05 2.99
C ILE A 196 -10.53 6.43 1.61
N ASN A 197 -9.63 6.73 0.68
CA ASN A 197 -9.74 6.24 -0.69
C ASN A 197 -8.36 5.87 -1.23
N SER A 198 -8.24 4.70 -1.87
CA SER A 198 -7.04 4.36 -2.63
C SER A 198 -7.04 5.13 -3.94
N ILE A 199 -5.95 5.85 -4.19
CA ILE A 199 -5.69 6.53 -5.46
C ILE A 199 -4.41 6.00 -6.13
N THR A 200 -4.06 4.75 -5.81
CA THR A 200 -2.94 4.04 -6.41
C THR A 200 -3.34 3.56 -7.80
N GLU A 201 -2.78 4.16 -8.84
CA GLU A 201 -2.99 3.80 -10.24
C GLU A 201 -1.66 3.55 -10.94
#